data_47a0d7e016443d181905e8377e325115
#
_entry.id   47a0d7e016443d181905e8377e325115
#
_cell.length_a   1.000
_cell.length_b   1.000
_cell.length_c   1.000
_cell.angle_alpha   90.00
_cell.angle_beta   90.00
_cell.angle_gamma   90.00
#
_symmetry.space_group_name_H-M   'P 1'
#
loop_
_entity.id
_entity.type
_entity.pdbx_description
1 polymer ?
#
loop_
_entity_poly.entity_id
_entity_poly.type
_entity_poly.pdbx_seq_one_letter_code
_entity_poly.pdbx_strand_id
1 'polypeptide(L)'
;MRTPNIRIERIISHGQSSPEAGWYDQDEAEWVILLQGGAVLGFENGKEISLQAGDYVHIPAHCRHRVVMTDQEEVTIWLAVFYCN
;
A
#
# COMPACT_ATOMS: atom_id res chain seq x y z
N MET A 1 -11.61 -11.53 -1.99
CA MET A 1 -12.93 -11.52 -1.34
C MET A 1 -13.51 -10.13 -1.39
N ARG A 2 -14.78 -10.04 -1.62
CA ARG A 2 -15.47 -8.75 -1.68
C ARG A 2 -16.88 -8.85 -1.13
N THR A 3 -17.21 -7.88 -0.27
CA THR A 3 -18.59 -7.65 0.19
C THR A 3 -18.91 -6.18 -0.10
N PRO A 4 -20.14 -5.69 0.15
CA PRO A 4 -20.44 -4.28 -0.09
C PRO A 4 -19.53 -3.29 0.62
N ASN A 5 -18.98 -3.65 1.79
CA ASN A 5 -18.19 -2.74 2.61
C ASN A 5 -16.71 -3.14 2.76
N ILE A 6 -16.31 -4.30 2.27
CA ILE A 6 -14.96 -4.82 2.45
C ILE A 6 -14.47 -5.44 1.14
N ARG A 7 -13.23 -5.11 0.80
CA ARG A 7 -12.54 -5.71 -0.34
C ARG A 7 -11.14 -6.11 0.12
N ILE A 8 -10.76 -7.36 -0.13
CA ILE A 8 -9.44 -7.88 0.25
C ILE A 8 -8.69 -8.26 -1.03
N GLU A 9 -7.48 -7.77 -1.18
CA GLU A 9 -6.65 -8.02 -2.36
C GLU A 9 -5.24 -8.43 -1.97
N ARG A 10 -4.71 -9.40 -2.70
CA ARG A 10 -3.29 -9.71 -2.65
C ARG A 10 -2.64 -9.01 -3.85
N ILE A 11 -1.62 -8.22 -3.58
CA ILE A 11 -0.93 -7.44 -4.60
C ILE A 11 0.52 -7.92 -4.67
N ILE A 12 1.02 -8.09 -5.88
CA ILE A 12 2.39 -8.56 -6.11
C ILE A 12 3.15 -7.48 -6.90
N SER A 13 4.30 -7.08 -6.37
CA SER A 13 5.18 -6.11 -7.02
C SER A 13 6.52 -6.73 -7.37
N HIS A 14 7.00 -6.43 -8.57
CA HIS A 14 8.28 -6.92 -9.09
C HIS A 14 9.25 -5.74 -9.25
N GLY A 15 9.48 -5.00 -8.17
CA GLY A 15 10.37 -3.84 -8.20
C GLY A 15 9.72 -2.56 -8.72
N GLN A 16 8.41 -2.57 -8.98
CA GLN A 16 7.73 -1.40 -9.49
C GLN A 16 7.54 -0.34 -8.40
N SER A 17 7.41 0.90 -8.85
CA SER A 17 7.01 2.02 -8.01
C SER A 17 5.88 2.77 -8.68
N SER A 18 5.17 3.59 -7.92
CA SER A 18 4.17 4.50 -8.48
C SER A 18 4.87 5.59 -9.29
N PRO A 19 4.20 6.18 -10.30
CA PRO A 19 4.74 7.35 -10.98
C PRO A 19 5.04 8.46 -9.99
N GLU A 20 6.07 9.28 -10.25
CA GLU A 20 6.42 10.41 -9.39
C GLU A 20 5.29 11.41 -9.26
N ALA A 21 4.53 11.61 -10.33
CA ALA A 21 3.37 12.48 -10.33
C ALA A 21 2.13 11.60 -10.22
N GLY A 22 1.35 11.82 -9.18
CA GLY A 22 0.12 11.08 -8.97
C GLY A 22 0.10 10.40 -7.61
N TRP A 23 -1.04 10.53 -6.97
CA TRP A 23 -1.26 9.99 -5.64
C TRP A 23 -2.47 9.06 -5.69
N TYR A 24 -2.38 7.97 -4.93
CA TYR A 24 -3.58 7.19 -4.62
C TYR A 24 -4.44 8.02 -3.67
N ASP A 25 -5.69 8.22 -4.03
CA ASP A 25 -6.67 8.96 -3.24
C ASP A 25 -7.98 8.19 -3.35
N GLN A 26 -8.34 7.48 -2.31
CA GLN A 26 -9.43 6.51 -2.34
C GLN A 26 -10.52 6.88 -1.35
N ASP A 27 -11.77 6.56 -1.70
CA ASP A 27 -12.91 6.71 -0.81
C ASP A 27 -12.89 5.70 0.34
N GLU A 28 -12.17 4.61 0.16
CA GLU A 28 -12.05 3.56 1.16
C GLU A 28 -10.84 3.80 2.05
N ALA A 29 -10.94 3.40 3.33
CA ALA A 29 -9.76 3.25 4.17
C ALA A 29 -9.04 1.96 3.76
N GLU A 30 -7.75 1.90 3.99
CA GLU A 30 -6.91 0.74 3.64
C GLU A 30 -6.07 0.32 4.83
N TRP A 31 -6.10 -0.97 5.15
CA TRP A 31 -5.13 -1.58 6.05
C TRP A 31 -4.29 -2.54 5.21
N VAL A 32 -2.99 -2.36 5.20
CA VAL A 32 -2.12 -3.18 4.37
C VAL A 32 -0.97 -3.73 5.19
N ILE A 33 -0.68 -5.02 4.99
CA ILE A 33 0.48 -5.68 5.58
C ILE A 33 1.37 -6.20 4.47
N LEU A 34 2.68 -6.07 4.67
CA LEU A 34 3.66 -6.64 3.76
C LEU A 34 3.95 -8.07 4.19
N LEU A 35 3.73 -9.03 3.31
CA LEU A 35 3.96 -10.44 3.60
C LEU A 35 5.36 -10.89 3.20
N GLN A 36 5.95 -10.24 2.20
CA GLN A 36 7.26 -10.58 1.66
C GLN A 36 7.86 -9.37 0.98
N GLY A 37 9.18 -9.26 0.99
CA GLY A 37 9.89 -8.19 0.31
C GLY A 37 10.04 -6.94 1.16
N GLY A 38 10.11 -5.80 0.52
CA GLY A 38 10.26 -4.52 1.17
C GLY A 38 9.70 -3.40 0.32
N ALA A 39 9.27 -2.31 0.96
CA ALA A 39 8.70 -1.18 0.25
C ALA A 39 8.85 0.11 1.05
N VAL A 40 8.75 1.22 0.35
CA VAL A 40 8.65 2.54 0.97
C VAL A 40 7.38 3.20 0.44
N LEU A 41 6.51 3.65 1.36
CA LEU A 41 5.33 4.43 1.04
C LEU A 41 5.62 5.90 1.31
N GLY A 42 5.20 6.77 0.40
CA GLY A 42 5.30 8.21 0.57
C GLY A 42 3.92 8.83 0.71
N PHE A 43 3.82 9.87 1.52
CA PHE A 43 2.58 10.59 1.78
C PHE A 43 2.70 12.03 1.32
N GLU A 44 1.57 12.66 1.03
CA GLU A 44 1.55 14.02 0.47
C GLU A 44 2.24 15.04 1.37
N ASN A 45 2.25 14.82 2.69
CA ASN A 45 2.92 15.72 3.63
C ASN A 45 4.46 15.56 3.63
N GLY A 46 5.01 14.72 2.75
CA GLY A 46 6.45 14.47 2.65
C GLY A 46 6.97 13.35 3.53
N LYS A 47 6.11 12.77 4.36
CA LYS A 47 6.50 11.67 5.24
C LYS A 47 6.65 10.38 4.43
N GLU A 48 7.66 9.58 4.77
CA GLU A 48 7.88 8.26 4.18
C GLU A 48 7.93 7.20 5.26
N ILE A 49 7.42 6.02 4.94
CA ILE A 49 7.42 4.87 5.84
C ILE A 49 8.05 3.69 5.10
N SER A 50 9.07 3.08 5.71
CA SER A 50 9.69 1.87 5.19
C SER A 50 8.99 0.65 5.80
N LEU A 51 8.65 -0.31 4.96
CA LEU A 51 7.96 -1.53 5.37
C LEU A 51 8.82 -2.75 5.02
N GLN A 52 8.88 -3.69 5.96
CA GLN A 52 9.46 -5.01 5.76
C GLN A 52 8.38 -6.05 6.02
N ALA A 53 8.67 -7.31 5.69
CA ALA A 53 7.72 -8.40 5.92
C ALA A 53 7.25 -8.42 7.37
N GLY A 54 5.94 -8.44 7.56
CA GLY A 54 5.30 -8.37 8.87
C GLY A 54 4.88 -6.98 9.31
N ASP A 55 5.37 -5.92 8.66
CA ASP A 55 4.97 -4.56 8.98
C ASP A 55 3.62 -4.25 8.32
N TYR A 56 2.82 -3.45 9.00
CA TYR A 56 1.52 -3.02 8.48
C TYR A 56 1.33 -1.53 8.69
N VAL A 57 0.40 -0.97 7.92
CA VAL A 57 0.04 0.44 8.04
C VAL A 57 -1.45 0.61 7.77
N HIS A 58 -2.07 1.53 8.47
CA HIS A 58 -3.45 1.92 8.25
C HIS A 58 -3.46 3.27 7.52
N ILE A 59 -4.12 3.31 6.37
CA ILE A 59 -4.23 4.51 5.55
C ILE A 59 -5.69 4.93 5.53
N PRO A 60 -6.06 6.04 6.18
CA PRO A 60 -7.43 6.53 6.15
C PRO A 60 -7.90 6.88 4.74
N ALA A 61 -9.21 6.92 4.55
CA ALA A 61 -9.80 7.38 3.28
C ALA A 61 -9.26 8.77 2.95
N HIS A 62 -9.01 9.01 1.67
CA HIS A 62 -8.51 10.29 1.13
C HIS A 62 -7.13 10.71 1.65
N CYS A 63 -6.40 9.82 2.32
CA CYS A 63 -5.01 10.06 2.67
C CYS A 63 -4.16 9.76 1.45
N ARG A 64 -3.65 10.79 0.80
CA ARG A 64 -2.89 10.65 -0.45
C ARG A 64 -1.54 10.01 -0.20
N HIS A 65 -1.26 8.95 -0.93
CA HIS A 65 -0.04 8.17 -0.77
C HIS A 65 0.39 7.56 -2.10
N ARG A 66 1.62 7.09 -2.14
CA ARG A 66 2.16 6.39 -3.31
C ARG A 66 3.23 5.39 -2.87
N VAL A 67 3.54 4.45 -3.75
CA VAL A 67 4.65 3.51 -3.53
C VAL A 67 5.91 4.17 -4.09
N VAL A 68 6.81 4.56 -3.21
CA VAL A 68 8.07 5.21 -3.60
C VAL A 68 9.03 4.19 -4.20
N MET A 69 9.13 3.01 -3.58
CA MET A 69 9.95 1.93 -4.12
C MET A 69 9.51 0.59 -3.56
N THR A 70 9.83 -0.47 -4.28
CA THR A 70 9.72 -1.84 -3.81
C THR A 70 11.07 -2.53 -4.00
N ASP A 71 11.26 -3.66 -3.31
CA ASP A 71 12.51 -4.42 -3.39
C ASP A 71 12.83 -4.78 -4.84
N GLN A 72 14.08 -4.59 -5.25
CA GLN A 72 14.52 -4.86 -6.61
C GLN A 72 14.97 -6.31 -6.81
N GLU A 73 15.24 -7.04 -5.74
CA GLU A 73 15.78 -8.40 -5.80
C GLU A 73 14.75 -9.45 -5.41
N GLU A 74 13.78 -9.10 -4.59
CA GLU A 74 12.77 -10.02 -4.09
C GLU A 74 11.38 -9.51 -4.47
N VAL A 75 10.50 -10.44 -4.84
CA VAL A 75 9.09 -10.11 -5.09
C VAL A 75 8.47 -9.60 -3.80
N THR A 76 7.78 -8.48 -3.89
CA THR A 76 7.07 -7.89 -2.75
C THR A 76 5.61 -8.30 -2.82
N ILE A 77 5.11 -8.88 -1.73
CA ILE A 77 3.73 -9.37 -1.64
C ILE A 77 3.02 -8.59 -0.54
N TRP A 78 1.89 -7.98 -0.92
CA TRP A 78 1.06 -7.17 -0.04
C TRP A 78 -0.28 -7.85 0.15
N LEU A 79 -0.84 -7.71 1.35
CA LEU A 79 -2.24 -8.05 1.60
C LEU A 79 -2.94 -6.77 2.04
N ALA A 80 -3.90 -6.32 1.25
CA ALA A 80 -4.61 -5.06 1.49
C ALA A 80 -6.07 -5.33 1.80
N VAL A 81 -6.57 -4.68 2.83
CA VAL A 81 -7.98 -4.71 3.21
C VAL A 81 -8.52 -3.30 3.04
N PHE A 82 -9.42 -3.12 2.10
CA PHE A 82 -10.09 -1.84 1.84
C PHE A 82 -11.49 -1.91 2.45
N TYR A 83 -11.89 -0.87 3.15
CA TYR A 83 -13.20 -0.89 3.81
C TYR A 83 -13.79 0.52 3.91
N CYS A 84 -15.12 0.54 3.97
CA CYS A 84 -15.89 1.74 4.20
C CYS A 84 -16.71 1.59 5.48
N ASN A 85 -16.83 2.66 6.21
CA ASN A 85 -17.68 2.69 7.40
C ASN A 85 -19.14 2.98 7.01
#